data_f7b60b1a9cf07eaad490dd21a08e8ad0
#
_entry.id   f7b60b1a9cf07eaad490dd21a08e8ad0
#
_cell.length_a   1.000
_cell.length_b   1.000
_cell.length_c   1.000
_cell.angle_alpha   90.00
_cell.angle_beta   90.00
_cell.angle_gamma   90.00
#
_symmetry.space_group_name_H-M   'P 1'
#
loop_
_entity.id
_entity.type
_entity.pdbx_description
1 polymer ?
#
loop_
_entity_poly.entity_id
_entity_poly.type
_entity_poly.pdbx_seq_one_letter_code
_entity_poly.pdbx_strand_id
1 'polypeptide(L)'
;TATMLDAVQGPDIGPPNIIMAPEKPYIQQCTDKPKKLRIGWTGKPINGANVHPHVLDGLNKTVSNLESLGHEMVEESFDIDWQFYFEQLIVIWTSYVAWGIEGLANKVGTSPSLENLERVTWEIYKHGKSLSAFELQTALANFNLISRQTGAMFERFDLLLTPTISQPPLKLGTLDQNAAGVDAREWSRQVFDWIPFTPLFNTTGQPAISLPLHWSPDGLPI
;
A
#
# COMPACT_ATOMS: atom_id res chain seq x y z
N THR A 1 -11.38 0.23 -16.05
CA THR A 1 -10.58 -0.75 -15.26
C THR A 1 -10.84 -2.18 -15.75
N ALA A 2 -12.07 -2.69 -15.78
CA ALA A 2 -12.40 -4.07 -16.14
C ALA A 2 -11.84 -4.49 -17.52
N THR A 3 -12.02 -3.66 -18.56
CA THR A 3 -11.48 -3.91 -19.91
C THR A 3 -9.94 -4.02 -19.92
N MET A 4 -9.27 -3.18 -19.11
CA MET A 4 -7.81 -3.25 -18.97
C MET A 4 -7.38 -4.54 -18.26
N LEU A 5 -8.10 -4.93 -17.22
CA LEU A 5 -7.82 -6.20 -16.53
C LEU A 5 -8.00 -7.39 -17.49
N ASP A 6 -9.04 -7.39 -18.31
CA ASP A 6 -9.24 -8.44 -19.32
C ASP A 6 -8.10 -8.50 -20.33
N ALA A 7 -7.48 -7.37 -20.66
CA ALA A 7 -6.37 -7.30 -21.61
C ALA A 7 -5.02 -7.73 -21.04
N VAL A 8 -4.80 -7.57 -19.73
CA VAL A 8 -3.48 -7.80 -19.08
C VAL A 8 -3.46 -8.98 -18.12
N GLN A 9 -4.62 -9.59 -17.83
CA GLN A 9 -4.70 -10.75 -16.93
C GLN A 9 -4.19 -12.02 -17.62
N GLY A 10 -3.74 -12.95 -16.82
CA GLY A 10 -3.31 -14.27 -17.30
C GLY A 10 -1.82 -14.52 -16.98
N PRO A 11 -1.39 -15.77 -17.06
CA PRO A 11 -0.01 -16.13 -16.79
C PRO A 11 0.90 -15.69 -17.95
N ASP A 12 2.05 -15.14 -17.60
CA ASP A 12 3.17 -14.97 -18.51
C ASP A 12 3.98 -16.29 -18.64
N ILE A 13 4.98 -16.33 -19.49
CA ILE A 13 5.85 -17.51 -19.63
C ILE A 13 6.83 -17.56 -18.44
N GLY A 14 6.70 -18.61 -17.61
CA GLY A 14 7.61 -18.89 -16.50
C GLY A 14 7.45 -18.02 -15.23
N PRO A 15 6.27 -17.47 -14.89
CA PRO A 15 6.10 -16.73 -13.64
C PRO A 15 6.22 -17.65 -12.43
N PRO A 16 6.80 -17.19 -11.32
CA PRO A 16 6.90 -17.99 -10.08
C PRO A 16 5.54 -18.20 -9.40
N ASN A 17 4.57 -17.32 -9.68
CA ASN A 17 3.22 -17.38 -9.15
C ASN A 17 2.20 -17.31 -10.29
N ILE A 18 1.16 -18.13 -10.18
CA ILE A 18 0.06 -18.16 -11.16
C ILE A 18 -1.21 -17.73 -10.43
N ILE A 19 -1.87 -16.70 -10.95
CA ILE A 19 -3.20 -16.28 -10.48
C ILE A 19 -4.23 -17.01 -11.36
N MET A 20 -5.23 -17.62 -10.72
CA MET A 20 -6.32 -18.28 -11.43
C MET A 20 -7.09 -17.27 -12.30
N ALA A 21 -7.36 -17.65 -13.53
CA ALA A 21 -8.18 -16.84 -14.41
C ALA A 21 -9.60 -16.71 -13.85
N PRO A 22 -10.27 -15.56 -14.04
CA PRO A 22 -11.67 -15.40 -13.64
C PRO A 22 -12.57 -16.33 -14.47
N GLU A 23 -13.68 -16.77 -13.87
CA GLU A 23 -14.66 -17.64 -14.55
C GLU A 23 -15.24 -17.03 -15.84
N LYS A 24 -15.34 -15.72 -15.89
CA LYS A 24 -15.76 -14.93 -17.05
C LYS A 24 -15.03 -13.59 -17.07
N PRO A 25 -14.92 -12.94 -18.26
CA PRO A 25 -14.27 -11.65 -18.38
C PRO A 25 -14.77 -10.61 -17.37
N TYR A 26 -13.88 -9.80 -16.82
CA TYR A 26 -14.21 -8.76 -15.84
C TYR A 26 -15.23 -7.76 -16.36
N ILE A 27 -15.18 -7.42 -17.67
CA ILE A 27 -16.16 -6.51 -18.27
C ILE A 27 -17.58 -7.09 -18.22
N GLN A 28 -17.72 -8.41 -18.36
CA GLN A 28 -19.03 -9.07 -18.24
C GLN A 28 -19.51 -9.11 -16.79
N GLN A 29 -18.59 -9.26 -15.82
CA GLN A 29 -18.92 -9.24 -14.39
C GLN A 29 -19.47 -7.88 -13.95
N CYS A 30 -19.09 -6.78 -14.60
CA CYS A 30 -19.61 -5.44 -14.29
C CYS A 30 -21.13 -5.30 -14.52
N THR A 31 -21.75 -6.20 -15.27
CA THR A 31 -23.21 -6.21 -15.48
C THR A 31 -23.96 -7.06 -14.46
N ASP A 32 -23.25 -7.82 -13.65
CA ASP A 32 -23.86 -8.65 -12.61
C ASP A 32 -24.31 -7.79 -11.44
N LYS A 33 -25.47 -8.13 -10.89
CA LYS A 33 -25.88 -7.53 -9.62
C LYS A 33 -25.01 -8.10 -8.50
N PRO A 34 -24.30 -7.26 -7.72
CA PRO A 34 -23.46 -7.76 -6.62
C PRO A 34 -24.33 -8.49 -5.58
N LYS A 35 -23.78 -9.53 -5.00
CA LYS A 35 -24.37 -10.19 -3.82
C LYS A 35 -24.29 -9.25 -2.62
N LYS A 36 -25.09 -9.53 -1.59
CA LYS A 36 -24.88 -8.93 -0.28
C LYS A 36 -23.50 -9.36 0.23
N LEU A 37 -22.66 -8.38 0.57
CA LEU A 37 -21.31 -8.59 1.08
C LEU A 37 -21.24 -8.24 2.55
N ARG A 38 -20.34 -8.90 3.26
CA ARG A 38 -19.90 -8.53 4.59
C ARG A 38 -18.58 -7.80 4.48
N ILE A 39 -18.58 -6.51 4.80
CA ILE A 39 -17.45 -5.58 4.57
C ILE A 39 -16.92 -5.13 5.92
N GLY A 40 -15.67 -5.51 6.22
CA GLY A 40 -14.92 -4.91 7.32
C GLY A 40 -14.51 -3.49 6.94
N TRP A 41 -14.52 -2.56 7.88
CA TRP A 41 -14.04 -1.20 7.60
C TRP A 41 -13.30 -0.59 8.78
N THR A 42 -12.32 0.26 8.49
CA THR A 42 -11.62 1.00 9.54
C THR A 42 -11.10 2.35 9.03
N GLY A 43 -11.21 3.36 9.91
CA GLY A 43 -10.52 4.64 9.77
C GLY A 43 -9.31 4.77 10.70
N LYS A 44 -8.93 3.68 11.40
CA LYS A 44 -7.82 3.66 12.36
C LYS A 44 -6.59 3.01 11.72
N PRO A 45 -5.54 3.77 11.38
CA PRO A 45 -4.35 3.20 10.80
C PRO A 45 -3.50 2.46 11.86
N ILE A 46 -2.77 1.43 11.40
CA ILE A 46 -1.93 0.59 12.29
C ILE A 46 -0.77 1.36 12.94
N ASN A 47 -0.30 2.43 12.31
CA ASN A 47 0.80 3.26 12.84
C ASN A 47 0.34 4.36 13.81
N GLY A 48 -0.96 4.47 14.07
CA GLY A 48 -1.53 5.49 14.96
C GLY A 48 -1.51 6.91 14.38
N ALA A 49 -1.22 7.09 13.09
CA ALA A 49 -1.24 8.40 12.44
C ALA A 49 -2.63 9.06 12.53
N ASN A 50 -2.64 10.39 12.62
CA ASN A 50 -3.89 11.13 12.61
C ASN A 50 -4.53 11.12 11.23
N VAL A 51 -5.81 10.75 11.17
CA VAL A 51 -6.61 10.82 9.95
C VAL A 51 -7.41 12.11 9.93
N HIS A 52 -7.30 12.84 8.83
CA HIS A 52 -7.96 14.14 8.68
C HIS A 52 -9.49 14.00 8.73
N PRO A 53 -10.21 14.93 9.39
CA PRO A 53 -11.67 14.88 9.51
C PRO A 53 -12.40 14.73 8.17
N HIS A 54 -11.95 15.38 7.11
CA HIS A 54 -12.57 15.24 5.77
C HIS A 54 -12.41 13.82 5.20
N VAL A 55 -11.30 13.14 5.51
CA VAL A 55 -11.08 11.74 5.10
C VAL A 55 -12.02 10.81 5.87
N LEU A 56 -12.16 11.02 7.18
CA LEU A 56 -13.10 10.27 8.01
C LEU A 56 -14.57 10.52 7.61
N ASP A 57 -14.93 11.76 7.29
CA ASP A 57 -16.26 12.09 6.77
C ASP A 57 -16.56 11.35 5.45
N GLY A 58 -15.58 11.33 4.53
CA GLY A 58 -15.67 10.55 3.29
C GLY A 58 -15.84 9.06 3.53
N LEU A 59 -15.07 8.48 4.45
CA LEU A 59 -15.19 7.08 4.84
C LEU A 59 -16.60 6.79 5.41
N ASN A 60 -17.07 7.57 6.38
CA ASN A 60 -18.37 7.38 7.01
C ASN A 60 -19.54 7.48 6.02
N LYS A 61 -19.48 8.41 5.07
CA LYS A 61 -20.44 8.52 3.98
C LYS A 61 -20.41 7.29 3.08
N THR A 62 -19.23 6.75 2.79
CA THR A 62 -19.08 5.51 2.01
C THR A 62 -19.68 4.33 2.74
N VAL A 63 -19.43 4.19 4.05
CA VAL A 63 -20.04 3.15 4.90
C VAL A 63 -21.56 3.23 4.83
N SER A 64 -22.15 4.41 5.07
CA SER A 64 -23.61 4.60 5.03
C SER A 64 -24.21 4.31 3.65
N ASN A 65 -23.50 4.65 2.56
CA ASN A 65 -23.94 4.32 1.21
C ASN A 65 -23.96 2.81 0.96
N LEU A 66 -22.92 2.09 1.40
CA LEU A 66 -22.84 0.63 1.26
C LEU A 66 -23.91 -0.07 2.10
N GLU A 67 -24.22 0.42 3.30
CA GLU A 67 -25.36 -0.07 4.12
C GLU A 67 -26.69 0.14 3.38
N SER A 68 -26.90 1.30 2.77
CA SER A 68 -28.13 1.59 2.01
C SER A 68 -28.29 0.69 0.77
N LEU A 69 -27.18 0.20 0.22
CA LEU A 69 -27.14 -0.81 -0.86
C LEU A 69 -27.38 -2.23 -0.38
N GLY A 70 -27.49 -2.44 0.94
CA GLY A 70 -27.82 -3.71 1.56
C GLY A 70 -26.62 -4.56 1.99
N HIS A 71 -25.40 -4.02 1.95
CA HIS A 71 -24.22 -4.67 2.47
C HIS A 71 -24.18 -4.63 4.01
N GLU A 72 -23.49 -5.58 4.64
CA GLU A 72 -23.26 -5.61 6.09
C GLU A 72 -21.90 -4.92 6.36
N MET A 73 -21.94 -3.78 7.07
CA MET A 73 -20.74 -3.03 7.42
C MET A 73 -20.34 -3.33 8.86
N VAL A 74 -19.09 -3.76 9.08
CA VAL A 74 -18.55 -4.11 10.41
C VAL A 74 -17.29 -3.31 10.66
N GLU A 75 -17.30 -2.46 11.70
CA GLU A 75 -16.07 -1.76 12.10
C GLU A 75 -15.04 -2.78 12.62
N GLU A 76 -13.82 -2.67 12.14
CA GLU A 76 -12.73 -3.58 12.44
C GLU A 76 -11.46 -2.81 12.82
N SER A 77 -10.48 -3.51 13.37
CA SER A 77 -9.15 -2.98 13.62
C SER A 77 -8.09 -3.98 13.21
N PHE A 78 -6.94 -3.50 12.75
CA PHE A 78 -5.80 -4.35 12.49
C PHE A 78 -5.09 -4.70 13.79
N ASP A 79 -4.92 -6.00 14.07
CA ASP A 79 -4.09 -6.51 15.16
C ASP A 79 -2.66 -6.77 14.64
N ILE A 80 -1.98 -5.70 14.27
CA ILE A 80 -0.61 -5.75 13.71
C ILE A 80 0.25 -4.78 14.50
N ASP A 81 1.35 -5.28 15.07
CA ASP A 81 2.36 -4.44 15.68
C ASP A 81 3.06 -3.59 14.61
N TRP A 82 2.76 -2.28 14.63
CA TRP A 82 3.34 -1.33 13.69
C TRP A 82 4.87 -1.29 13.75
N GLN A 83 5.45 -1.28 14.95
CA GLN A 83 6.90 -1.18 15.06
C GLN A 83 7.58 -2.43 14.48
N PHE A 84 7.06 -3.61 14.79
CA PHE A 84 7.54 -4.85 14.20
C PHE A 84 7.40 -4.84 12.68
N TYR A 85 6.23 -4.44 12.14
CA TYR A 85 5.99 -4.36 10.71
C TYR A 85 6.91 -3.36 10.02
N PHE A 86 7.07 -2.16 10.59
CA PHE A 86 7.90 -1.10 10.03
C PHE A 86 9.37 -1.52 9.90
N GLU A 87 9.92 -2.24 10.88
CA GLU A 87 11.30 -2.77 10.81
C GLU A 87 11.49 -3.69 9.59
N GLN A 88 10.54 -4.58 9.34
CA GLN A 88 10.63 -5.48 8.19
C GLN A 88 10.48 -4.73 6.87
N LEU A 89 9.54 -3.79 6.84
CA LEU A 89 9.27 -2.99 5.66
C LEU A 89 10.48 -2.17 5.21
N ILE A 90 11.19 -1.55 6.15
CA ILE A 90 12.42 -0.80 5.87
C ILE A 90 13.49 -1.71 5.25
N VAL A 91 13.74 -2.87 5.82
CA VAL A 91 14.73 -3.83 5.28
C VAL A 91 14.38 -4.22 3.85
N ILE A 92 13.16 -4.65 3.60
CA ILE A 92 12.75 -5.13 2.27
C ILE A 92 12.75 -3.99 1.26
N TRP A 93 12.17 -2.84 1.61
CA TRP A 93 12.05 -1.73 0.69
C TRP A 93 13.40 -1.13 0.32
N THR A 94 14.26 -0.86 1.30
CA THR A 94 15.58 -0.26 1.02
C THR A 94 16.49 -1.22 0.25
N SER A 95 16.45 -2.53 0.52
CA SER A 95 17.20 -3.51 -0.25
C SER A 95 16.72 -3.57 -1.71
N TYR A 96 15.39 -3.53 -1.94
CA TYR A 96 14.81 -3.51 -3.29
C TYR A 96 15.20 -2.25 -4.07
N VAL A 97 15.13 -1.08 -3.43
CA VAL A 97 15.54 0.20 -4.04
C VAL A 97 17.02 0.18 -4.38
N ALA A 98 17.87 -0.29 -3.47
CA ALA A 98 19.31 -0.40 -3.72
C ALA A 98 19.62 -1.34 -4.90
N TRP A 99 18.96 -2.49 -4.96
CA TRP A 99 19.09 -3.43 -6.09
C TRP A 99 18.64 -2.80 -7.42
N GLY A 100 17.52 -2.09 -7.42
CA GLY A 100 17.00 -1.40 -8.61
C GLY A 100 17.93 -0.29 -9.11
N ILE A 101 18.49 0.51 -8.19
CA ILE A 101 19.47 1.56 -8.52
C ILE A 101 20.73 0.95 -9.13
N GLU A 102 21.29 -0.12 -8.56
CA GLU A 102 22.44 -0.83 -9.14
C GLU A 102 22.15 -1.36 -10.55
N GLY A 103 20.96 -1.98 -10.73
CA GLY A 103 20.55 -2.46 -12.04
C GLY A 103 20.44 -1.35 -13.08
N LEU A 104 19.94 -0.16 -12.69
CA LEU A 104 19.87 1.00 -13.58
C LEU A 104 21.27 1.58 -13.84
N ALA A 105 22.09 1.74 -12.80
CA ALA A 105 23.45 2.25 -12.88
C ALA A 105 24.30 1.45 -13.88
N ASN A 106 24.19 0.11 -13.82
CA ASN A 106 24.88 -0.78 -14.76
C ASN A 106 24.39 -0.59 -16.21
N LYS A 107 23.10 -0.34 -16.43
CA LYS A 107 22.55 -0.12 -17.77
C LYS A 107 23.00 1.20 -18.38
N VAL A 108 23.12 2.25 -17.58
CA VAL A 108 23.47 3.60 -18.05
C VAL A 108 24.97 3.91 -17.95
N GLY A 109 25.74 3.03 -17.34
CA GLY A 109 27.19 3.18 -17.19
C GLY A 109 27.61 4.31 -16.22
N THR A 110 26.77 4.61 -15.21
CA THR A 110 26.99 5.71 -14.26
C THR A 110 26.88 5.18 -12.83
N SER A 111 27.88 5.43 -11.98
CA SER A 111 27.79 5.05 -10.57
C SER A 111 26.82 5.92 -9.78
N PRO A 112 26.04 5.32 -8.85
CA PRO A 112 25.15 6.08 -7.97
C PRO A 112 25.93 7.07 -7.09
N SER A 113 25.46 8.30 -6.98
CA SER A 113 26.08 9.36 -6.16
C SER A 113 25.04 10.45 -5.80
N LEU A 114 25.42 11.37 -4.90
CA LEU A 114 24.63 12.58 -4.59
C LEU A 114 24.52 13.58 -5.75
N GLU A 115 25.27 13.38 -6.83
CA GLU A 115 25.19 14.23 -8.02
C GLU A 115 24.05 13.80 -8.95
N ASN A 116 23.62 12.52 -8.85
CA ASN A 116 22.62 11.94 -9.73
C ASN A 116 21.43 11.28 -9.00
N LEU A 117 21.44 11.29 -7.67
CA LEU A 117 20.34 10.84 -6.82
C LEU A 117 19.94 11.95 -5.86
N GLU A 118 18.65 12.07 -5.58
CA GLU A 118 18.16 12.90 -4.48
C GLU A 118 18.71 12.40 -3.14
N ARG A 119 18.88 13.31 -2.19
CA ARG A 119 19.52 13.01 -0.90
C ARG A 119 18.88 11.82 -0.19
N VAL A 120 17.56 11.81 -0.08
CA VAL A 120 16.83 10.71 0.58
C VAL A 120 17.00 9.39 -0.18
N THR A 121 16.95 9.42 -1.52
CA THR A 121 17.18 8.23 -2.35
C THR A 121 18.58 7.67 -2.14
N TRP A 122 19.58 8.56 -2.00
CA TRP A 122 20.95 8.15 -1.66
C TRP A 122 21.05 7.52 -0.27
N GLU A 123 20.35 8.05 0.75
CA GLU A 123 20.31 7.44 2.09
C GLU A 123 19.63 6.06 2.09
N ILE A 124 18.53 5.92 1.36
CA ILE A 124 17.84 4.64 1.15
C ILE A 124 18.75 3.63 0.45
N TYR A 125 19.44 4.06 -0.60
CA TYR A 125 20.40 3.22 -1.32
C TYR A 125 21.54 2.74 -0.42
N LYS A 126 22.17 3.63 0.34
CA LYS A 126 23.24 3.26 1.28
C LYS A 126 22.76 2.27 2.33
N HIS A 127 21.59 2.52 2.91
CA HIS A 127 21.00 1.62 3.89
C HIS A 127 20.75 0.23 3.28
N GLY A 128 20.11 0.15 2.12
CA GLY A 128 19.87 -1.12 1.43
C GLY A 128 21.14 -1.88 1.09
N LYS A 129 22.21 -1.19 0.70
CA LYS A 129 23.53 -1.79 0.43
C LYS A 129 24.23 -2.32 1.69
N SER A 130 23.92 -1.80 2.86
CA SER A 130 24.51 -2.25 4.12
C SER A 130 23.87 -3.51 4.71
N LEU A 131 22.69 -3.91 4.21
CA LEU A 131 21.94 -5.04 4.71
C LEU A 131 22.58 -6.38 4.31
N SER A 132 22.57 -7.32 5.24
CA SER A 132 22.99 -8.69 4.99
C SER A 132 21.86 -9.52 4.36
N ALA A 133 22.23 -10.60 3.69
CA ALA A 133 21.26 -11.59 3.20
C ALA A 133 20.44 -12.21 4.35
N PHE A 134 21.02 -12.34 5.55
CA PHE A 134 20.33 -12.88 6.72
C PHE A 134 19.21 -11.94 7.19
N GLU A 135 19.46 -10.62 7.27
CA GLU A 135 18.45 -9.61 7.61
C GLU A 135 17.31 -9.61 6.60
N LEU A 136 17.63 -9.65 5.31
CA LEU A 136 16.61 -9.71 4.25
C LEU A 136 15.75 -10.98 4.35
N GLN A 137 16.37 -12.16 4.55
CA GLN A 137 15.60 -13.40 4.69
C GLN A 137 14.73 -13.41 5.94
N THR A 138 15.21 -12.86 7.05
CA THR A 138 14.43 -12.70 8.28
C THR A 138 13.23 -11.78 8.04
N ALA A 139 13.42 -10.65 7.37
CA ALA A 139 12.33 -9.73 7.06
C ALA A 139 11.27 -10.35 6.14
N LEU A 140 11.68 -11.12 5.13
CA LEU A 140 10.76 -11.86 4.25
C LEU A 140 9.96 -12.92 5.00
N ALA A 141 10.60 -13.67 5.92
CA ALA A 141 9.90 -14.63 6.78
C ALA A 141 8.86 -13.94 7.67
N ASN A 142 9.21 -12.79 8.25
CA ASN A 142 8.31 -11.99 9.07
C ASN A 142 7.15 -11.38 8.25
N PHE A 143 7.38 -10.98 7.00
CA PHE A 143 6.30 -10.59 6.09
C PHE A 143 5.28 -11.72 5.87
N ASN A 144 5.74 -12.96 5.81
CA ASN A 144 4.83 -14.10 5.71
C ASN A 144 3.93 -14.24 6.97
N LEU A 145 4.47 -13.97 8.18
CA LEU A 145 3.66 -13.94 9.40
C LEU A 145 2.59 -12.84 9.35
N ILE A 146 2.97 -11.62 8.95
CA ILE A 146 2.05 -10.48 8.81
C ILE A 146 0.97 -10.81 7.76
N SER A 147 1.36 -11.42 6.64
CA SER A 147 0.42 -11.82 5.59
C SER A 147 -0.62 -12.83 6.09
N ARG A 148 -0.21 -13.78 6.95
CA ARG A 148 -1.13 -14.74 7.57
C ARG A 148 -2.08 -14.08 8.55
N GLN A 149 -1.60 -13.15 9.38
CA GLN A 149 -2.45 -12.37 10.30
C GLN A 149 -3.50 -11.56 9.53
N THR A 150 -3.07 -10.85 8.48
CA THR A 150 -3.98 -10.07 7.63
C THR A 150 -4.95 -10.96 6.87
N GLY A 151 -4.47 -12.09 6.33
CA GLY A 151 -5.29 -13.07 5.61
C GLY A 151 -6.43 -13.63 6.46
N ALA A 152 -6.18 -13.88 7.76
CA ALA A 152 -7.21 -14.36 8.68
C ALA A 152 -8.42 -13.41 8.85
N MET A 153 -8.25 -12.12 8.58
CA MET A 153 -9.37 -11.17 8.57
C MET A 153 -10.36 -11.50 7.44
N PHE A 154 -9.86 -11.92 6.29
CA PHE A 154 -10.67 -12.26 5.12
C PHE A 154 -11.38 -13.61 5.21
N GLU A 155 -11.19 -14.37 6.29
CA GLU A 155 -12.09 -15.48 6.65
C GLU A 155 -13.44 -14.97 7.19
N ARG A 156 -13.48 -13.71 7.64
CA ARG A 156 -14.68 -13.08 8.24
C ARG A 156 -15.35 -12.06 7.34
N PHE A 157 -14.64 -11.54 6.34
CA PHE A 157 -15.08 -10.46 5.48
C PHE A 157 -14.82 -10.78 4.01
N ASP A 158 -15.77 -10.40 3.14
CA ASP A 158 -15.59 -10.47 1.69
C ASP A 158 -14.64 -9.36 1.18
N LEU A 159 -14.71 -8.18 1.81
CA LEU A 159 -13.92 -7.00 1.49
C LEU A 159 -13.48 -6.27 2.76
N LEU A 160 -12.44 -5.46 2.62
CA LEU A 160 -12.03 -4.49 3.63
C LEU A 160 -12.03 -3.09 3.02
N LEU A 161 -12.69 -2.14 3.67
CA LEU A 161 -12.74 -0.73 3.29
C LEU A 161 -11.88 0.12 4.22
N THR A 162 -10.97 0.89 3.64
CA THR A 162 -10.13 1.87 4.35
C THR A 162 -10.03 3.15 3.55
N PRO A 163 -9.63 4.27 4.14
CA PRO A 163 -9.10 5.38 3.36
C PRO A 163 -7.87 4.93 2.55
N THR A 164 -7.58 5.59 1.43
CA THR A 164 -6.34 5.38 0.68
C THR A 164 -5.18 6.11 1.37
N ILE A 165 -5.42 7.35 1.79
CA ILE A 165 -4.46 8.23 2.47
C ILE A 165 -5.09 8.82 3.73
N SER A 166 -4.25 9.27 4.67
CA SER A 166 -4.72 9.85 5.94
C SER A 166 -5.12 11.33 5.85
N GLN A 167 -4.68 12.02 4.82
CA GLN A 167 -4.82 13.47 4.64
C GLN A 167 -5.30 13.79 3.22
N PRO A 168 -5.94 14.93 2.97
CA PRO A 168 -6.08 15.47 1.62
C PRO A 168 -4.71 15.62 0.93
N PRO A 169 -4.66 15.79 -0.41
CA PRO A 169 -3.42 15.96 -1.14
C PRO A 169 -2.51 17.02 -0.50
N LEU A 170 -1.24 16.67 -0.30
CA LEU A 170 -0.26 17.56 0.33
C LEU A 170 0.11 18.72 -0.60
N LYS A 171 0.45 19.85 0.00
CA LYS A 171 1.07 20.95 -0.75
C LYS A 171 2.43 20.51 -1.29
N LEU A 172 2.79 20.99 -2.48
CA LEU A 172 4.11 20.76 -3.05
C LEU A 172 5.21 21.23 -2.08
N GLY A 173 6.27 20.43 -1.94
CA GLY A 173 7.39 20.70 -1.04
C GLY A 173 7.18 20.25 0.40
N THR A 174 6.01 19.71 0.79
CA THR A 174 5.79 19.18 2.15
C THR A 174 6.70 17.98 2.43
N LEU A 175 6.91 17.11 1.46
CA LEU A 175 7.87 16.01 1.51
C LEU A 175 9.03 16.38 0.58
N ASP A 176 10.12 16.91 1.16
CA ASP A 176 11.32 17.31 0.41
C ASP A 176 12.37 16.19 0.45
N GLN A 177 12.56 15.54 -0.68
CA GLN A 177 13.55 14.45 -0.83
C GLN A 177 15.01 14.92 -0.76
N ASN A 178 15.25 16.23 -0.78
CA ASN A 178 16.56 16.83 -0.60
C ASN A 178 16.77 17.46 0.78
N ALA A 179 15.83 17.28 1.71
CA ALA A 179 15.94 17.79 3.07
C ALA A 179 17.23 17.30 3.75
N ALA A 180 17.95 18.22 4.39
CA ALA A 180 19.17 17.88 5.12
C ALA A 180 18.85 17.13 6.41
N GLY A 181 19.65 16.11 6.73
CA GLY A 181 19.56 15.36 7.98
C GLY A 181 18.41 14.33 8.05
N VAL A 182 17.68 14.12 6.96
CA VAL A 182 16.65 13.09 6.86
C VAL A 182 17.29 11.80 6.36
N ASP A 183 17.28 10.76 7.18
CA ASP A 183 17.71 9.42 6.80
C ASP A 183 16.56 8.57 6.21
N ALA A 184 16.87 7.35 5.78
CA ALA A 184 15.90 6.44 5.19
C ALA A 184 14.72 6.11 6.12
N ARG A 185 14.96 5.99 7.43
CA ARG A 185 13.92 5.63 8.41
C ARG A 185 12.99 6.81 8.69
N GLU A 186 13.57 7.98 8.92
CA GLU A 186 12.80 9.20 9.17
C GLU A 186 11.94 9.57 7.95
N TRP A 187 12.50 9.51 6.75
CA TRP A 187 11.73 9.69 5.53
C TRP A 187 10.56 8.72 5.42
N SER A 188 10.83 7.45 5.69
CA SER A 188 9.79 6.42 5.61
C SER A 188 8.67 6.66 6.60
N ARG A 189 8.98 7.10 7.84
CA ARG A 189 7.95 7.46 8.82
C ARG A 189 7.07 8.59 8.29
N GLN A 190 7.66 9.67 7.78
CA GLN A 190 6.91 10.80 7.23
C GLN A 190 5.98 10.36 6.09
N VAL A 191 6.46 9.52 5.19
CA VAL A 191 5.65 8.97 4.10
C VAL A 191 4.53 8.08 4.63
N PHE A 192 4.82 7.16 5.56
CA PHE A 192 3.81 6.23 6.09
C PHE A 192 2.79 6.89 7.02
N ASP A 193 3.09 8.04 7.60
CA ASP A 193 2.08 8.84 8.30
C ASP A 193 1.03 9.40 7.34
N TRP A 194 1.41 9.62 6.08
CA TRP A 194 0.49 10.07 5.05
C TRP A 194 -0.23 8.93 4.32
N ILE A 195 0.44 7.79 4.08
CA ILE A 195 -0.14 6.61 3.41
C ILE A 195 -0.27 5.41 4.36
N PRO A 196 -0.90 5.52 5.54
CA PRO A 196 -0.78 4.52 6.58
C PRO A 196 -1.58 3.24 6.33
N PHE A 197 -2.49 3.22 5.34
CA PHE A 197 -3.38 2.09 5.07
C PHE A 197 -2.87 1.16 3.96
N THR A 198 -2.25 1.72 2.92
CA THR A 198 -1.94 0.99 1.68
C THR A 198 -0.70 0.09 1.74
N PRO A 199 0.36 0.37 2.52
CA PRO A 199 1.57 -0.45 2.53
C PRO A 199 1.33 -1.90 2.97
N LEU A 200 0.37 -2.12 3.88
CA LEU A 200 0.03 -3.45 4.35
C LEU A 200 -0.40 -4.38 3.20
N PHE A 201 -1.20 -3.88 2.26
CA PHE A 201 -1.70 -4.68 1.15
C PHE A 201 -0.65 -4.92 0.06
N ASN A 202 0.35 -4.05 -0.06
CA ASN A 202 1.54 -4.32 -0.87
C ASN A 202 2.37 -5.47 -0.27
N THR A 203 2.43 -5.56 1.06
CA THR A 203 3.13 -6.65 1.77
C THR A 203 2.40 -7.98 1.62
N THR A 204 1.08 -7.97 1.76
CA THR A 204 0.26 -9.18 1.82
C THR A 204 -0.22 -9.67 0.47
N GLY A 205 -0.19 -8.81 -0.56
CA GLY A 205 -0.52 -9.16 -1.94
C GLY A 205 -2.00 -9.32 -2.25
N GLN A 206 -2.91 -8.89 -1.36
CA GLN A 206 -4.34 -8.88 -1.67
C GLN A 206 -4.64 -7.88 -2.79
N PRO A 207 -5.58 -8.20 -3.70
CA PRO A 207 -6.07 -7.24 -4.67
C PRO A 207 -6.64 -6.00 -3.99
N ALA A 208 -6.30 -4.82 -4.51
CA ALA A 208 -6.78 -3.55 -3.98
C ALA A 208 -7.20 -2.61 -5.11
N ILE A 209 -8.18 -1.76 -4.82
CA ILE A 209 -8.64 -0.71 -5.72
C ILE A 209 -8.84 0.59 -4.93
N SER A 210 -8.43 1.72 -5.50
CA SER A 210 -8.72 3.05 -4.99
C SER A 210 -9.81 3.69 -5.83
N LEU A 211 -10.85 4.23 -5.18
CA LEU A 211 -12.02 4.82 -5.82
C LEU A 211 -12.16 6.28 -5.40
N PRO A 212 -12.34 7.24 -6.32
CA PRO A 212 -12.54 8.66 -6.03
C PRO A 212 -14.00 8.90 -5.63
N LEU A 213 -14.35 8.69 -4.35
CA LEU A 213 -15.73 8.67 -3.89
C LEU A 213 -16.19 10.00 -3.29
N HIS A 214 -15.28 10.83 -2.82
CA HIS A 214 -15.58 12.07 -2.10
C HIS A 214 -14.69 13.24 -2.50
N TRP A 215 -15.14 14.43 -2.11
CA TRP A 215 -14.41 15.69 -2.26
C TRP A 215 -14.37 16.42 -0.91
N SER A 216 -13.24 17.02 -0.59
CA SER A 216 -13.18 17.94 0.53
C SER A 216 -14.00 19.22 0.24
N PRO A 217 -14.35 20.02 1.27
CA PRO A 217 -14.99 21.33 1.04
C PRO A 217 -14.19 22.27 0.13
N ASP A 218 -12.87 22.12 0.10
CA ASP A 218 -11.95 22.90 -0.74
C ASP A 218 -11.80 22.34 -2.17
N GLY A 219 -12.59 21.33 -2.54
CA GLY A 219 -12.57 20.72 -3.87
C GLY A 219 -11.38 19.78 -4.13
N LEU A 220 -10.75 19.24 -3.09
CA LEU A 220 -9.71 18.22 -3.22
C LEU A 220 -10.33 16.82 -3.18
N PRO A 221 -9.82 15.84 -3.98
CA PRO A 221 -10.34 14.47 -3.98
C PRO A 221 -9.97 13.75 -2.66
N ILE A 222 -10.89 12.92 -2.20
CA ILE A 222 -10.76 12.06 -1.02
C ILE A 222 -10.99 10.60 -1.45
#